data_b7d0f7d32e916b73b6367ca69182d886
#
_entry.id   b7d0f7d32e916b73b6367ca69182d886
#
_cell.length_a   1.000
_cell.length_b   1.000
_cell.length_c   1.000
_cell.angle_alpha   90.00
_cell.angle_beta   90.00
_cell.angle_gamma   90.00
#
_symmetry.space_group_name_H-M   'P 1'
#
loop_
_entity.id
_entity.type
_entity.pdbx_description
1 polymer ?
#
loop_
_entity_poly.entity_id
_entity_poly.type
_entity_poly.pdbx_seq_one_letter_code
_entity_poly.pdbx_strand_id
1 'polypeptide(L)'
;DVDGCNPDDVEERVRKCFTLGPSRTPEQDPQFLIDELVEIGLRALSPGINDPFTAITALHWLGAATAEIGRRDLRKDICGKDADDCPVIPLPDDFAHYVSRGFGAIRSAVADSPIAAEVMLDTLANAAIPVQDERRRALLKDQAEKLAGQARLSLVGPDLDRFERHVSNFNKAFW
;
A
#
# COMPACT_ATOMS: atom_id res chain seq x y z
N ASP A 1 0.05 -38.82 0.29
CA ASP A 1 -0.18 -39.80 -0.80
C ASP A 1 -1.19 -39.20 -1.75
N VAL A 2 -0.72 -38.74 -2.90
CA VAL A 2 -1.60 -38.36 -4.00
C VAL A 2 -1.83 -39.68 -4.76
N ASP A 3 -2.90 -40.37 -4.43
CA ASP A 3 -3.25 -41.64 -5.01
C ASP A 3 -3.18 -41.56 -6.55
N GLY A 4 -2.16 -42.21 -7.13
CA GLY A 4 -2.03 -42.45 -8.56
C GLY A 4 -1.19 -41.47 -9.38
N CYS A 5 -0.59 -40.41 -8.79
CA CYS A 5 0.33 -39.54 -9.51
C CYS A 5 1.79 -39.93 -9.25
N ASN A 6 2.56 -40.09 -10.32
CA ASN A 6 4.01 -40.26 -10.22
C ASN A 6 4.63 -38.97 -9.66
N PRO A 7 5.41 -38.99 -8.56
CA PRO A 7 6.04 -37.81 -7.98
C PRO A 7 6.86 -37.00 -8.98
N ASP A 8 7.54 -37.64 -9.92
CA ASP A 8 8.35 -36.99 -10.95
C ASP A 8 7.49 -36.16 -11.92
N ASP A 9 6.28 -36.64 -12.27
CA ASP A 9 5.35 -35.90 -13.13
C ASP A 9 4.78 -34.66 -12.41
N VAL A 10 4.54 -34.76 -11.08
CA VAL A 10 4.10 -33.64 -10.26
C VAL A 10 5.20 -32.58 -10.15
N GLU A 11 6.45 -33.01 -9.89
CA GLU A 11 7.59 -32.10 -9.82
C GLU A 11 7.80 -31.35 -11.13
N GLU A 12 7.75 -32.02 -12.28
CA GLU A 12 7.90 -31.39 -13.58
C GLU A 12 6.78 -30.38 -13.87
N ARG A 13 5.53 -30.72 -13.53
CA ARG A 13 4.38 -29.80 -13.67
C ARG A 13 4.51 -28.59 -12.78
N VAL A 14 4.93 -28.77 -11.52
CA VAL A 14 5.18 -27.65 -10.59
C VAL A 14 6.30 -26.76 -11.11
N ARG A 15 7.42 -27.32 -11.57
CA ARG A 15 8.52 -26.54 -12.17
C ARG A 15 8.07 -25.69 -13.36
N LYS A 16 7.19 -26.22 -14.22
CA LYS A 16 6.64 -25.48 -15.37
C LYS A 16 5.74 -24.31 -14.97
N CYS A 17 5.23 -24.28 -13.73
CA CYS A 17 4.44 -23.16 -13.23
C CYS A 17 5.30 -21.95 -12.83
N PHE A 18 6.63 -22.12 -12.74
CA PHE A 18 7.55 -21.06 -12.37
C PHE A 18 8.40 -20.68 -13.57
N THR A 19 8.37 -19.39 -13.93
CA THR A 19 9.25 -18.84 -14.95
C THR A 19 10.23 -17.89 -14.27
N LEU A 20 11.54 -18.14 -14.45
CA LEU A 20 12.57 -17.25 -13.96
C LEU A 20 12.90 -16.21 -15.03
N GLY A 21 12.88 -14.95 -14.67
CA GLY A 21 13.27 -13.83 -15.51
C GLY A 21 14.41 -13.01 -14.89
N PRO A 22 15.10 -12.19 -15.68
CA PRO A 22 16.20 -11.35 -15.20
C PRO A 22 15.71 -10.13 -14.42
N SER A 23 14.42 -9.82 -14.45
CA SER A 23 13.79 -8.67 -13.79
C SER A 23 12.42 -9.03 -13.25
N ARG A 24 11.92 -8.22 -12.31
CA ARG A 24 10.53 -8.30 -11.83
C ARG A 24 9.57 -7.97 -12.98
N THR A 25 8.41 -8.62 -12.98
CA THR A 25 7.36 -8.41 -13.98
C THR A 25 6.23 -7.59 -13.35
N PRO A 26 6.05 -6.31 -13.74
CA PRO A 26 5.04 -5.43 -13.16
C PRO A 26 3.62 -5.99 -13.25
N GLU A 27 3.31 -6.74 -14.32
CA GLU A 27 2.00 -7.32 -14.58
C GLU A 27 1.59 -8.39 -13.55
N GLN A 28 2.58 -8.97 -12.87
CA GLN A 28 2.37 -10.05 -11.89
C GLN A 28 2.70 -9.63 -10.46
N ASP A 29 3.29 -8.46 -10.29
CA ASP A 29 3.76 -7.96 -9.00
C ASP A 29 3.29 -6.53 -8.74
N PRO A 30 2.07 -6.36 -8.19
CA PRO A 30 1.55 -5.05 -7.82
C PRO A 30 2.46 -4.31 -6.82
N GLN A 31 3.20 -5.05 -5.98
CA GLN A 31 4.14 -4.46 -5.03
C GLN A 31 5.29 -3.73 -5.72
N PHE A 32 5.75 -4.25 -6.86
CA PHE A 32 6.78 -3.59 -7.65
C PHE A 32 6.37 -2.18 -8.08
N LEU A 33 5.12 -2.03 -8.56
CA LEU A 33 4.58 -0.72 -8.97
C LEU A 33 4.43 0.24 -7.79
N ILE A 34 4.04 -0.27 -6.61
CA ILE A 34 3.98 0.52 -5.38
C ILE A 34 5.38 0.99 -4.98
N ASP A 35 6.38 0.10 -5.04
CA ASP A 35 7.77 0.44 -4.71
C ASP A 35 8.31 1.52 -5.65
N GLU A 36 7.99 1.48 -6.95
CA GLU A 36 8.39 2.52 -7.91
C GLU A 36 7.76 3.88 -7.59
N LEU A 37 6.45 3.91 -7.26
CA LEU A 37 5.79 5.16 -6.84
C LEU A 37 6.40 5.74 -5.58
N VAL A 38 6.73 4.89 -4.60
CA VAL A 38 7.40 5.30 -3.37
C VAL A 38 8.80 5.85 -3.67
N GLU A 39 9.57 5.19 -4.54
CA GLU A 39 10.90 5.66 -4.94
C GLU A 39 10.84 7.01 -5.64
N ILE A 40 9.90 7.21 -6.55
CA ILE A 40 9.67 8.51 -7.22
C ILE A 40 9.39 9.59 -6.17
N GLY A 41 8.47 9.34 -5.25
CA GLY A 41 8.12 10.30 -4.21
C GLY A 41 9.27 10.62 -3.24
N LEU A 42 10.03 9.60 -2.81
CA LEU A 42 11.20 9.78 -1.95
C LEU A 42 12.32 10.58 -2.63
N ARG A 43 12.57 10.31 -3.92
CA ARG A 43 13.54 11.09 -4.70
C ARG A 43 13.10 12.53 -4.87
N ALA A 44 11.82 12.74 -5.18
CA ALA A 44 11.25 14.08 -5.34
C ALA A 44 11.37 14.92 -4.06
N LEU A 45 11.13 14.32 -2.89
CA LEU A 45 11.23 14.97 -1.58
C LEU A 45 12.65 15.01 -1.00
N SER A 46 13.65 14.45 -1.71
CA SER A 46 15.03 14.50 -1.23
C SER A 46 15.54 15.94 -1.18
N PRO A 47 16.43 16.29 -0.23
CA PRO A 47 16.92 17.67 -0.08
C PRO A 47 17.59 18.25 -1.32
N GLY A 48 18.14 17.38 -2.19
CA GLY A 48 18.82 17.83 -3.41
C GLY A 48 17.86 18.14 -4.57
N ILE A 49 16.65 17.60 -4.56
CA ILE A 49 15.64 17.80 -5.63
C ILE A 49 14.56 18.76 -5.15
N ASN A 50 13.95 18.47 -4.01
CA ASN A 50 12.92 19.27 -3.35
C ASN A 50 11.76 19.66 -4.30
N ASP A 51 11.18 18.67 -4.97
CA ASP A 51 10.03 18.80 -5.87
C ASP A 51 8.76 18.17 -5.24
N PRO A 52 8.01 18.92 -4.43
CA PRO A 52 6.81 18.40 -3.79
C PRO A 52 5.70 18.08 -4.79
N PHE A 53 5.64 18.67 -5.97
CA PHE A 53 4.58 18.41 -6.95
C PHE A 53 4.72 17.05 -7.60
N THR A 54 5.94 16.62 -7.90
CA THR A 54 6.19 15.23 -8.33
C THR A 54 5.84 14.22 -7.24
N ALA A 55 6.18 14.52 -5.98
CA ALA A 55 5.80 13.67 -4.86
C ALA A 55 4.27 13.58 -4.69
N ILE A 56 3.56 14.69 -4.83
CA ILE A 56 2.09 14.75 -4.80
C ILE A 56 1.48 13.86 -5.91
N THR A 57 2.05 13.92 -7.11
CA THR A 57 1.61 13.07 -8.21
C THR A 57 1.78 11.58 -7.87
N ALA A 58 2.93 11.20 -7.31
CA ALA A 58 3.16 9.84 -6.85
C ALA A 58 2.19 9.41 -5.74
N LEU A 59 1.88 10.30 -4.78
CA LEU A 59 0.89 10.06 -3.73
C LEU A 59 -0.52 9.82 -4.29
N HIS A 60 -0.95 10.59 -5.29
CA HIS A 60 -2.26 10.38 -5.93
C HIS A 60 -2.35 9.00 -6.60
N TRP A 61 -1.31 8.59 -7.33
CA TRP A 61 -1.25 7.26 -7.93
C TRP A 61 -1.21 6.15 -6.88
N LEU A 62 -0.45 6.35 -5.80
CA LEU A 62 -0.40 5.43 -4.67
C LEU A 62 -1.78 5.28 -4.00
N GLY A 63 -2.51 6.39 -3.85
CA GLY A 63 -3.88 6.37 -3.33
C GLY A 63 -4.84 5.61 -4.23
N ALA A 64 -4.78 5.84 -5.54
CA ALA A 64 -5.60 5.14 -6.51
C ALA A 64 -5.32 3.63 -6.52
N ALA A 65 -4.05 3.23 -6.49
CA ALA A 65 -3.64 1.83 -6.40
C ALA A 65 -4.12 1.19 -5.08
N THR A 66 -3.97 1.89 -3.96
CA THR A 66 -4.42 1.42 -2.64
C THR A 66 -5.94 1.26 -2.58
N ALA A 67 -6.70 2.20 -3.14
CA ALA A 67 -8.15 2.11 -3.25
C ALA A 67 -8.59 0.89 -4.07
N GLU A 68 -7.92 0.66 -5.20
CA GLU A 68 -8.19 -0.48 -6.07
C GLU A 68 -7.89 -1.82 -5.40
N ILE A 69 -6.75 -1.93 -4.71
CA ILE A 69 -6.38 -3.13 -3.95
C ILE A 69 -7.34 -3.31 -2.77
N GLY A 70 -7.69 -2.23 -2.08
CA GLY A 70 -8.52 -2.25 -0.88
C GLY A 70 -9.96 -2.71 -1.10
N ARG A 71 -10.51 -2.55 -2.32
CA ARG A 71 -11.86 -3.02 -2.68
C ARG A 71 -11.90 -4.46 -3.19
N ARG A 72 -10.73 -5.07 -3.50
CA ARG A 72 -10.64 -6.43 -4.01
C ARG A 72 -10.61 -7.46 -2.90
N ASP A 73 -11.13 -8.65 -3.18
CA ASP A 73 -10.85 -9.82 -2.35
C ASP A 73 -9.43 -10.30 -2.67
N LEU A 74 -8.53 -10.16 -1.70
CA LEU A 74 -7.12 -10.57 -1.83
C LEU A 74 -6.91 -12.03 -1.41
N ARG A 75 -7.93 -12.67 -0.85
CA ARG A 75 -7.84 -14.08 -0.45
C ARG A 75 -7.75 -14.94 -1.72
N LYS A 76 -6.77 -15.81 -1.74
CA LYS A 76 -6.61 -16.80 -2.80
C LYS A 76 -7.27 -18.09 -2.34
N ASP A 77 -8.44 -18.39 -2.88
CA ASP A 77 -9.05 -19.71 -2.74
C ASP A 77 -8.34 -20.67 -3.69
N ILE A 78 -7.30 -21.34 -3.21
CA ILE A 78 -6.43 -22.21 -4.00
C ILE A 78 -6.99 -23.63 -4.07
N CYS A 79 -7.72 -24.06 -3.06
CA CYS A 79 -8.12 -25.46 -2.87
C CYS A 79 -9.63 -25.71 -2.95
N GLY A 80 -10.43 -24.69 -3.18
CA GLY A 80 -11.89 -24.83 -3.29
C GLY A 80 -12.52 -25.41 -2.03
N LYS A 81 -13.44 -26.37 -2.22
CA LYS A 81 -14.22 -26.95 -1.12
C LYS A 81 -13.45 -27.97 -0.26
N ASP A 82 -12.31 -28.45 -0.73
CA ASP A 82 -11.48 -29.47 -0.08
C ASP A 82 -10.27 -28.86 0.62
N ALA A 83 -10.47 -27.70 1.27
CA ALA A 83 -9.41 -26.93 1.90
C ALA A 83 -8.66 -27.68 3.01
N ASP A 84 -9.30 -28.63 3.67
CA ASP A 84 -8.72 -29.39 4.79
C ASP A 84 -7.60 -30.35 4.34
N ASP A 85 -7.66 -30.84 3.09
CA ASP A 85 -6.65 -31.73 2.51
C ASP A 85 -5.67 -31.03 1.55
N CYS A 86 -5.74 -29.68 1.48
CA CYS A 86 -4.93 -28.93 0.55
C CYS A 86 -3.48 -28.76 1.06
N PRO A 87 -2.45 -29.23 0.31
CA PRO A 87 -1.06 -29.10 0.73
C PRO A 87 -0.53 -27.67 0.55
N VAL A 88 -1.32 -26.76 -0.04
CA VAL A 88 -0.92 -25.37 -0.28
C VAL A 88 -1.55 -24.48 0.76
N ILE A 89 -0.71 -23.75 1.50
CA ILE A 89 -1.17 -22.76 2.47
C ILE A 89 -1.39 -21.44 1.71
N PRO A 90 -2.62 -20.91 1.62
CA PRO A 90 -2.86 -19.62 1.02
C PRO A 90 -2.21 -18.52 1.84
N LEU A 91 -1.62 -17.52 1.15
CA LEU A 91 -1.14 -16.33 1.82
C LEU A 91 -2.33 -15.55 2.38
N PRO A 92 -2.19 -14.95 3.58
CA PRO A 92 -3.23 -14.11 4.16
C PRO A 92 -3.47 -12.85 3.31
N ASP A 93 -4.52 -12.10 3.67
CA ASP A 93 -4.78 -10.80 3.10
C ASP A 93 -3.59 -9.85 3.30
N ASP A 94 -2.94 -9.47 2.20
CA ASP A 94 -1.73 -8.65 2.19
C ASP A 94 -2.00 -7.13 2.20
N PHE A 95 -3.24 -6.67 2.39
CA PHE A 95 -3.55 -5.24 2.34
C PHE A 95 -2.70 -4.42 3.31
N ALA A 96 -2.48 -4.92 4.53
CA ALA A 96 -1.60 -4.28 5.51
C ALA A 96 -0.17 -4.11 4.99
N HIS A 97 0.34 -5.10 4.26
CA HIS A 97 1.65 -5.05 3.63
C HIS A 97 1.71 -3.94 2.57
N TYR A 98 0.72 -3.87 1.66
CA TYR A 98 0.65 -2.82 0.64
C TYR A 98 0.59 -1.42 1.24
N VAL A 99 -0.24 -1.20 2.26
CA VAL A 99 -0.35 0.09 2.96
C VAL A 99 0.96 0.48 3.65
N SER A 100 1.58 -0.46 4.36
CA SER A 100 2.86 -0.23 5.05
C SER A 100 4.00 0.05 4.07
N ARG A 101 4.06 -0.70 2.98
CA ARG A 101 5.10 -0.58 1.97
C ARG A 101 4.93 0.67 1.12
N GLY A 102 3.69 1.10 0.88
CA GLY A 102 3.36 2.34 0.18
C GLY A 102 3.45 3.55 1.09
N PHE A 103 2.36 3.90 1.73
CA PHE A 103 2.25 5.09 2.58
C PHE A 103 3.20 5.06 3.78
N GLY A 104 3.41 3.88 4.39
CA GLY A 104 4.32 3.75 5.52
C GLY A 104 5.77 4.09 5.17
N ALA A 105 6.24 3.67 4.00
CA ALA A 105 7.62 3.89 3.57
C ALA A 105 7.93 5.35 3.22
N ILE A 106 6.98 6.08 2.62
CA ILE A 106 7.18 7.48 2.22
C ILE A 106 6.86 8.49 3.35
N ARG A 107 6.15 8.05 4.40
CA ARG A 107 5.55 8.91 5.42
C ARG A 107 6.52 9.91 6.06
N SER A 108 7.74 9.49 6.43
CA SER A 108 8.70 10.38 7.08
C SER A 108 9.14 11.52 6.17
N ALA A 109 9.42 11.25 4.89
CA ALA A 109 9.77 12.29 3.94
C ALA A 109 8.60 13.25 3.65
N VAL A 110 7.38 12.72 3.59
CA VAL A 110 6.16 13.52 3.42
C VAL A 110 5.88 14.41 4.63
N ALA A 111 6.14 13.92 5.85
CA ALA A 111 5.90 14.69 7.07
C ALA A 111 6.70 16.00 7.16
N ASP A 112 7.83 16.07 6.47
CA ASP A 112 8.69 17.27 6.44
C ASP A 112 8.25 18.30 5.38
N SER A 113 7.30 17.94 4.50
CA SER A 113 6.77 18.82 3.45
C SER A 113 5.31 19.18 3.74
N PRO A 114 4.99 20.44 4.10
CA PRO A 114 3.63 20.83 4.47
C PRO A 114 2.59 20.47 3.42
N ILE A 115 2.87 20.77 2.15
CA ILE A 115 1.94 20.52 1.04
C ILE A 115 1.75 19.01 0.81
N ALA A 116 2.84 18.24 0.83
CA ALA A 116 2.76 16.78 0.62
C ALA A 116 2.05 16.08 1.78
N ALA A 117 2.24 16.56 3.03
CA ALA A 117 1.57 16.02 4.21
C ALA A 117 0.04 16.21 4.14
N GLU A 118 -0.41 17.39 3.76
CA GLU A 118 -1.85 17.69 3.55
C GLU A 118 -2.44 16.77 2.47
N VAL A 119 -1.78 16.66 1.32
CA VAL A 119 -2.24 15.82 0.22
C VAL A 119 -2.24 14.33 0.60
N MET A 120 -1.28 13.87 1.38
CA MET A 120 -1.27 12.47 1.83
C MET A 120 -2.47 12.16 2.74
N LEU A 121 -2.90 13.08 3.62
CA LEU A 121 -4.13 12.93 4.40
C LEU A 121 -5.36 12.81 3.51
N ASP A 122 -5.51 13.71 2.55
CA ASP A 122 -6.63 13.69 1.61
C ASP A 122 -6.61 12.42 0.76
N THR A 123 -5.43 11.97 0.35
CA THR A 123 -5.25 10.75 -0.43
C THR A 123 -5.65 9.50 0.36
N LEU A 124 -5.27 9.42 1.64
CA LEU A 124 -5.67 8.33 2.54
C LEU A 124 -7.18 8.31 2.77
N ALA A 125 -7.80 9.48 2.96
CA ALA A 125 -9.25 9.62 3.09
C ALA A 125 -9.97 9.13 1.82
N ASN A 126 -9.54 9.58 0.65
CA ASN A 126 -10.11 9.20 -0.62
C ASN A 126 -9.92 7.71 -0.92
N ALA A 127 -8.75 7.15 -0.60
CA ALA A 127 -8.49 5.72 -0.78
C ALA A 127 -9.39 4.83 0.09
N ALA A 128 -9.84 5.34 1.25
CA ALA A 128 -10.73 4.61 2.15
C ALA A 128 -12.20 4.55 1.67
N ILE A 129 -12.64 5.46 0.80
CA ILE A 129 -14.05 5.55 0.35
C ILE A 129 -14.56 4.23 -0.25
N PRO A 130 -13.87 3.59 -1.22
CA PRO A 130 -14.34 2.34 -1.83
C PRO A 130 -14.07 1.10 -0.96
N VAL A 131 -13.36 1.21 0.16
CA VAL A 131 -12.98 0.08 1.02
C VAL A 131 -14.12 -0.20 2.00
N GLN A 132 -14.74 -1.37 1.89
CA GLN A 132 -15.85 -1.77 2.76
C GLN A 132 -15.39 -2.48 4.03
N ASP A 133 -14.22 -3.12 4.00
CA ASP A 133 -13.65 -3.83 5.14
C ASP A 133 -13.13 -2.83 6.18
N GLU A 134 -13.74 -2.86 7.39
CA GLU A 134 -13.40 -1.96 8.49
C GLU A 134 -11.96 -2.14 9.00
N ARG A 135 -11.39 -3.35 8.93
CA ARG A 135 -10.00 -3.60 9.31
C ARG A 135 -9.05 -2.90 8.35
N ARG A 136 -9.35 -2.96 7.04
CA ARG A 136 -8.57 -2.27 6.01
C ARG A 136 -8.70 -0.75 6.14
N ARG A 137 -9.89 -0.23 6.43
CA ARG A 137 -10.10 1.21 6.71
C ARG A 137 -9.29 1.65 7.92
N ALA A 138 -9.28 0.85 9.01
CA ALA A 138 -8.49 1.14 10.20
C ALA A 138 -6.98 1.24 9.91
N LEU A 139 -6.44 0.45 8.96
CA LEU A 139 -5.04 0.56 8.55
C LEU A 139 -4.72 1.89 7.86
N LEU A 140 -5.64 2.41 7.03
CA LEU A 140 -5.47 3.72 6.39
C LEU A 140 -5.55 4.85 7.42
N LYS A 141 -6.47 4.74 8.37
CA LYS A 141 -6.57 5.67 9.49
C LYS A 141 -5.29 5.69 10.35
N ASP A 142 -4.75 4.53 10.69
CA ASP A 142 -3.49 4.40 11.44
C ASP A 142 -2.32 5.09 10.72
N GLN A 143 -2.25 4.99 9.38
CA GLN A 143 -1.23 5.73 8.62
C GLN A 143 -1.42 7.24 8.69
N ALA A 144 -2.64 7.74 8.66
CA ALA A 144 -2.92 9.17 8.81
C ALA A 144 -2.56 9.67 10.22
N GLU A 145 -2.87 8.91 11.26
CA GLU A 145 -2.52 9.22 12.64
C GLU A 145 -0.99 9.26 12.84
N LYS A 146 -0.28 8.29 12.27
CA LYS A 146 1.20 8.25 12.27
C LYS A 146 1.81 9.42 11.52
N LEU A 147 1.24 9.79 10.36
CA LEU A 147 1.65 10.98 9.62
C LEU A 147 1.45 12.23 10.46
N ALA A 148 0.28 12.38 11.06
CA ALA A 148 -0.01 13.54 11.92
C ALA A 148 0.96 13.66 13.10
N GLY A 149 1.31 12.52 13.72
CA GLY A 149 2.31 12.47 14.78
C GLY A 149 3.69 12.95 14.33
N GLN A 150 4.14 12.52 13.15
CA GLN A 150 5.45 12.93 12.61
C GLN A 150 5.45 14.37 12.13
N ALA A 151 4.42 14.81 11.41
CA ALA A 151 4.33 16.18 10.89
C ALA A 151 4.32 17.23 12.00
N ARG A 152 3.72 16.94 13.17
CA ARG A 152 3.77 17.80 14.36
C ARG A 152 5.18 18.02 14.92
N LEU A 153 6.11 17.15 14.62
CA LEU A 153 7.51 17.30 15.04
C LEU A 153 8.32 18.16 14.07
N SER A 154 7.91 18.23 12.81
CA SER A 154 8.64 18.89 11.72
C SER A 154 8.05 20.25 11.35
N LEU A 155 6.70 20.34 11.29
CA LEU A 155 6.01 21.54 10.86
C LEU A 155 5.89 22.56 12.01
N VAL A 156 6.00 23.83 11.67
CA VAL A 156 5.89 24.93 12.65
C VAL A 156 5.05 26.09 12.10
N GLY A 157 4.47 26.89 13.01
CA GLY A 157 3.75 28.12 12.68
C GLY A 157 2.57 27.89 11.72
N PRO A 158 2.36 28.76 10.71
CA PRO A 158 1.20 28.71 9.82
C PRO A 158 1.05 27.38 9.06
N ASP A 159 2.15 26.70 8.75
CA ASP A 159 2.11 25.41 8.07
C ASP A 159 1.56 24.31 8.97
N LEU A 160 1.94 24.30 10.24
CA LEU A 160 1.36 23.40 11.23
C LEU A 160 -0.14 23.69 11.42
N ASP A 161 -0.53 24.96 11.54
CA ASP A 161 -1.94 25.36 11.72
C ASP A 161 -2.80 24.92 10.53
N ARG A 162 -2.26 25.01 9.31
CA ARG A 162 -2.93 24.55 8.09
C ARG A 162 -3.06 23.04 8.06
N PHE A 163 -2.01 22.33 8.39
CA PHE A 163 -1.99 20.87 8.47
C PHE A 163 -2.99 20.35 9.52
N GLU A 164 -3.07 20.96 10.71
CA GLU A 164 -4.03 20.57 11.76
C GLU A 164 -5.49 20.74 11.31
N ARG A 165 -5.79 21.72 10.49
CA ARG A 165 -7.14 21.85 9.89
C ARG A 165 -7.44 20.66 8.96
N HIS A 166 -6.46 20.16 8.18
CA HIS A 166 -6.62 18.98 7.35
C HIS A 166 -6.81 17.72 8.20
N VAL A 167 -6.05 17.56 9.29
CA VAL A 167 -6.23 16.46 10.26
C VAL A 167 -7.65 16.47 10.84
N SER A 168 -8.15 17.66 11.22
CA SER A 168 -9.51 17.79 11.75
C SER A 168 -10.58 17.40 10.73
N ASN A 169 -10.40 17.79 9.47
CA ASN A 169 -11.32 17.41 8.38
C ASN A 169 -11.26 15.92 8.06
N PHE A 170 -10.07 15.35 8.02
CA PHE A 170 -9.87 13.91 7.88
C PHE A 170 -10.64 13.13 8.94
N ASN A 171 -10.49 13.50 10.20
CA ASN A 171 -11.18 12.84 11.30
C ASN A 171 -12.71 12.89 11.16
N LYS A 172 -13.27 14.01 10.69
CA LYS A 172 -14.71 14.14 10.43
C LYS A 172 -15.20 13.25 9.29
N ALA A 173 -14.36 12.98 8.29
CA ALA A 173 -14.71 12.13 7.16
C ALA A 173 -14.68 10.64 7.51
N PHE A 174 -13.96 10.24 8.56
CA PHE A 174 -13.85 8.86 9.02
C PHE A 174 -14.82 8.48 10.15
N TRP A 175 -15.59 9.45 10.67
CA TRP A 175 -16.62 9.28 11.69
C TRP A 175 -18.00 9.61 11.13
#